data_3ad33aa29b3458985bbd0cac9dd12185
#
_entry.id   3ad33aa29b3458985bbd0cac9dd12185
#
_cell.length_a   1.000
_cell.length_b   1.000
_cell.length_c   1.000
_cell.angle_alpha   90.00
_cell.angle_beta   90.00
_cell.angle_gamma   90.00
#
_symmetry.space_group_name_H-M   'P 1'
#
loop_
_entity.id
_entity.type
_entity.pdbx_description
1 polymer ?
#
loop_
_entity_poly.entity_id
_entity_poly.type
_entity_poly.pdbx_seq_one_letter_code
_entity_poly.pdbx_strand_id
1 'polypeptide(L)'
;SRSSGGSGRSFYGDCGGAWVNECASLVPGTARAHRRVSAETSIKRFARCFGVPYTVLRIPGIYAPDRAGGTPKQRLERKTPVLVPEADVFTNHIHADDLARACWLSLVGRASYAAVNVTDDSDMRMSQYMDFAAAVYQLEKPPRMTREQIQAHLTPMALSFMQESRRLVNTRMKTRLGLQLRYPTVREGLTQIPQPFHPSHR
;
A
#
# COMPACT_ATOMS: atom_id res chain seq x y z
N SER A 1 23.03 21.20 -10.45
CA SER A 1 22.80 19.96 -9.70
C SER A 1 21.45 19.39 -10.07
N ARG A 2 21.44 18.29 -10.81
CA ARG A 2 20.22 17.57 -11.19
C ARG A 2 19.88 16.61 -10.06
N SER A 3 18.78 16.86 -9.35
CA SER A 3 18.23 15.91 -8.39
C SER A 3 17.71 14.70 -9.16
N SER A 4 18.34 13.55 -8.98
CA SER A 4 17.89 12.27 -9.48
C SER A 4 16.62 11.86 -8.72
N GLY A 5 15.46 11.96 -9.35
CA GLY A 5 14.17 11.59 -8.79
C GLY A 5 14.08 10.09 -8.52
N GLY A 6 13.98 9.74 -7.26
CA GLY A 6 13.72 8.37 -6.81
C GLY A 6 12.32 7.87 -7.22
N SER A 7 12.17 6.56 -7.46
CA SER A 7 10.93 5.95 -7.98
C SER A 7 9.99 5.45 -6.89
N GLY A 8 9.23 6.32 -6.21
CA GLY A 8 8.21 5.96 -5.24
C GLY A 8 6.84 5.64 -5.85
N ARG A 9 6.04 4.80 -5.19
CA ARG A 9 4.70 4.41 -5.65
C ARG A 9 3.58 5.32 -5.16
N SER A 10 3.89 6.39 -4.44
CA SER A 10 2.92 7.20 -3.74
C SER A 10 2.35 8.32 -4.58
N PHE A 11 1.07 8.58 -4.37
CA PHE A 11 0.38 9.76 -4.84
C PHE A 11 0.71 10.99 -3.98
N TYR A 12 0.97 10.78 -2.68
CA TYR A 12 1.05 11.84 -1.67
C TYR A 12 2.48 12.31 -1.38
N GLY A 13 3.50 11.54 -1.81
CA GLY A 13 4.88 11.78 -1.45
C GLY A 13 5.22 11.44 0.00
N ASP A 14 6.34 11.94 0.49
CA ASP A 14 6.70 11.84 1.89
C ASP A 14 5.90 12.83 2.73
N CYS A 15 5.31 12.34 3.82
CA CYS A 15 4.52 13.14 4.76
C CYS A 15 5.08 13.07 6.18
N GLY A 16 6.34 12.64 6.36
CA GLY A 16 6.98 12.52 7.68
C GLY A 16 6.22 11.60 8.65
N GLY A 17 5.49 10.60 8.16
CA GLY A 17 4.68 9.70 8.97
C GLY A 17 3.31 10.25 9.39
N ALA A 18 2.88 11.40 8.87
CA ALA A 18 1.57 11.95 9.17
C ALA A 18 0.42 11.08 8.64
N TRP A 19 -0.77 11.21 9.25
CA TRP A 19 -2.00 10.63 8.76
C TRP A 19 -2.52 11.43 7.56
N VAL A 20 -2.80 10.75 6.46
CA VAL A 20 -3.15 11.36 5.16
C VAL A 20 -4.48 10.79 4.66
N ASN A 21 -5.45 11.66 4.44
CA ASN A 21 -6.72 11.32 3.81
C ASN A 21 -6.72 11.70 2.32
N GLU A 22 -7.81 11.40 1.63
CA GLU A 22 -7.93 11.62 0.19
C GLU A 22 -8.04 13.08 -0.24
N CYS A 23 -8.22 14.01 0.71
CA CYS A 23 -8.24 15.45 0.45
C CYS A 23 -6.84 16.08 0.44
N ALA A 24 -5.83 15.35 0.92
CA ALA A 24 -4.46 15.82 0.93
C ALA A 24 -3.93 16.05 -0.49
N SER A 25 -3.06 17.04 -0.64
CA SER A 25 -2.41 17.36 -1.90
C SER A 25 -1.61 16.17 -2.44
N LEU A 26 -1.68 15.97 -3.74
CA LEU A 26 -0.88 14.96 -4.43
C LEU A 26 0.49 15.56 -4.78
N VAL A 27 1.54 15.00 -4.20
CA VAL A 27 2.92 15.44 -4.41
C VAL A 27 3.74 14.26 -4.96
N PRO A 28 3.55 13.92 -6.24
CA PRO A 28 4.22 12.77 -6.83
C PRO A 28 5.72 13.02 -6.95
N GLY A 29 6.54 12.26 -6.21
CA GLY A 29 8.01 12.37 -6.21
C GLY A 29 8.70 11.59 -7.33
N THR A 30 7.95 10.82 -8.15
CA THR A 30 8.54 9.91 -9.13
C THR A 30 7.79 9.88 -10.44
N ALA A 31 8.47 9.51 -11.52
CA ALA A 31 7.85 9.38 -12.85
C ALA A 31 6.62 8.44 -12.83
N ARG A 32 6.66 7.39 -12.03
CA ARG A 32 5.52 6.46 -11.87
C ARG A 32 4.36 7.09 -11.11
N ALA A 33 4.65 7.84 -10.04
CA ALA A 33 3.63 8.58 -9.29
C ALA A 33 2.98 9.66 -10.15
N HIS A 34 3.77 10.40 -10.93
CA HIS A 34 3.26 11.38 -11.90
C HIS A 34 2.31 10.75 -12.91
N ARG A 35 2.67 9.60 -13.51
CA ARG A 35 1.78 8.87 -14.43
C ARG A 35 0.45 8.48 -13.79
N ARG A 36 0.46 8.06 -12.52
CA ARG A 36 -0.76 7.70 -11.79
C ARG A 36 -1.64 8.91 -11.51
N VAL A 37 -1.06 10.02 -11.07
CA VAL A 37 -1.79 11.29 -10.87
C VAL A 37 -2.38 11.79 -12.18
N SER A 38 -1.62 11.72 -13.28
CA SER A 38 -2.11 12.06 -14.62
C SER A 38 -3.27 11.17 -15.04
N ALA A 39 -3.18 9.86 -14.86
CA ALA A 39 -4.26 8.92 -15.16
C ALA A 39 -5.52 9.21 -14.31
N GLU A 40 -5.36 9.46 -13.00
CA GLU A 40 -6.48 9.85 -12.13
C GLU A 40 -7.15 11.14 -12.63
N THR A 41 -6.37 12.13 -13.02
CA THR A 41 -6.87 13.40 -13.55
C THR A 41 -7.60 13.21 -14.88
N SER A 42 -7.07 12.39 -15.76
CA SER A 42 -7.67 12.07 -17.06
C SER A 42 -9.02 11.36 -16.91
N ILE A 43 -9.11 10.38 -16.01
CA ILE A 43 -10.36 9.67 -15.70
C ILE A 43 -11.41 10.63 -15.14
N LYS A 44 -11.03 11.50 -14.19
CA LYS A 44 -11.94 12.51 -13.62
C LYS A 44 -12.45 13.50 -14.66
N ARG A 45 -11.60 13.91 -15.61
CA ARG A 45 -11.98 14.80 -16.71
C ARG A 45 -12.93 14.09 -17.66
N PHE A 46 -12.60 12.89 -18.09
CA PHE A 46 -13.46 12.07 -18.96
C PHE A 46 -14.84 11.87 -18.32
N ALA A 47 -14.87 11.42 -17.08
CA ALA A 47 -16.11 11.16 -16.36
C ALA A 47 -17.00 12.42 -16.25
N ARG A 48 -16.42 13.60 -16.03
CA ARG A 48 -17.15 14.88 -16.04
C ARG A 48 -17.70 15.24 -17.40
N CYS A 49 -16.91 15.04 -18.46
CA CYS A 49 -17.34 15.38 -19.83
C CYS A 49 -18.49 14.50 -20.33
N PHE A 50 -18.52 13.23 -19.90
CA PHE A 50 -19.48 12.24 -20.41
C PHE A 50 -20.55 11.83 -19.39
N GLY A 51 -20.58 12.43 -18.20
CA GLY A 51 -21.56 12.09 -17.16
C GLY A 51 -21.41 10.66 -16.61
N VAL A 52 -20.23 10.05 -16.71
CA VAL A 52 -20.00 8.66 -16.30
C VAL A 52 -19.54 8.62 -14.84
N PRO A 53 -20.14 7.78 -13.97
CA PRO A 53 -19.65 7.59 -12.60
C PRO A 53 -18.28 6.93 -12.59
N TYR A 54 -17.45 7.30 -11.63
CA TYR A 54 -16.11 6.71 -11.44
C TYR A 54 -15.78 6.59 -9.95
N THR A 55 -14.90 5.66 -9.62
CA THR A 55 -14.24 5.57 -8.32
C THR A 55 -12.75 5.36 -8.54
N VAL A 56 -11.92 6.16 -7.88
CA VAL A 56 -10.46 5.99 -7.89
C VAL A 56 -10.05 5.30 -6.61
N LEU A 57 -9.52 4.08 -6.73
CA LEU A 57 -8.95 3.35 -5.59
C LEU A 57 -7.45 3.64 -5.51
N ARG A 58 -7.02 4.31 -4.42
CA ARG A 58 -5.60 4.55 -4.12
C ARG A 58 -5.09 3.41 -3.26
N ILE A 59 -4.35 2.51 -3.90
CA ILE A 59 -3.95 1.22 -3.35
C ILE A 59 -2.48 1.26 -2.91
N PRO A 60 -2.15 0.90 -1.66
CA PRO A 60 -0.78 0.79 -1.14
C PRO A 60 -0.13 -0.56 -1.50
N GLY A 61 0.65 -1.14 -0.59
CA GLY A 61 1.22 -2.48 -0.74
C GLY A 61 0.13 -3.56 -0.66
N ILE A 62 -0.01 -4.36 -1.72
CA ILE A 62 -0.95 -5.49 -1.72
C ILE A 62 -0.22 -6.72 -1.21
N TYR A 63 -0.80 -7.43 -0.25
CA TYR A 63 -0.28 -8.70 0.24
C TYR A 63 -1.34 -9.80 0.27
N ALA A 64 -0.89 -11.05 0.16
CA ALA A 64 -1.64 -12.25 0.44
C ALA A 64 -0.64 -13.41 0.61
N PRO A 65 -0.90 -14.42 1.47
CA PRO A 65 0.00 -15.54 1.71
C PRO A 65 0.33 -16.35 0.45
N ASP A 66 -0.63 -16.48 -0.46
CA ASP A 66 -0.55 -17.25 -1.71
C ASP A 66 -0.09 -16.42 -2.92
N ARG A 67 0.11 -15.13 -2.76
CA ARG A 67 0.51 -14.25 -3.87
C ARG A 67 2.00 -14.30 -4.13
N ALA A 68 2.41 -14.81 -5.30
CA ALA A 68 3.79 -14.76 -5.76
C ALA A 68 4.31 -13.31 -5.79
N GLY A 69 5.42 -13.04 -5.10
CA GLY A 69 6.03 -11.71 -5.00
C GLY A 69 5.24 -10.68 -4.17
N GLY A 70 4.10 -11.07 -3.59
CA GLY A 70 3.26 -10.21 -2.76
C GLY A 70 3.46 -10.38 -1.26
N THR A 71 4.26 -11.35 -0.84
CA THR A 71 4.53 -11.62 0.58
C THR A 71 5.88 -11.05 1.00
N PRO A 72 6.07 -10.73 2.28
CA PRO A 72 7.36 -10.38 2.83
C PRO A 72 8.34 -11.56 2.86
N LYS A 73 7.86 -12.82 2.72
CA LYS A 73 8.65 -14.05 2.81
C LYS A 73 9.88 -14.02 1.90
N GLN A 74 9.67 -13.74 0.62
CA GLN A 74 10.79 -13.68 -0.35
C GLN A 74 11.83 -12.61 0.00
N ARG A 75 11.41 -11.49 0.59
CA ARG A 75 12.35 -10.45 1.04
C ARG A 75 13.16 -10.92 2.25
N LEU A 76 12.55 -11.69 3.16
CA LEU A 76 13.22 -12.31 4.29
C LEU A 76 14.21 -13.39 3.82
N GLU A 77 13.81 -14.29 2.94
CA GLU A 77 14.66 -15.33 2.37
C GLU A 77 15.91 -14.75 1.67
N ARG A 78 15.74 -13.59 1.01
CA ARG A 78 16.86 -12.84 0.38
C ARG A 78 17.64 -11.98 1.37
N LYS A 79 17.32 -12.02 2.65
CA LYS A 79 17.92 -11.18 3.69
C LYS A 79 17.92 -9.69 3.29
N THR A 80 16.84 -9.23 2.61
CA THR A 80 16.71 -7.84 2.16
C THR A 80 16.72 -6.91 3.37
N PRO A 81 17.68 -5.98 3.49
CA PRO A 81 17.79 -5.14 4.67
C PRO A 81 16.61 -4.17 4.82
N VAL A 82 16.39 -3.73 6.04
CA VAL A 82 15.45 -2.66 6.40
C VAL A 82 16.19 -1.55 7.16
N LEU A 83 15.57 -0.38 7.26
CA LEU A 83 16.18 0.75 7.95
C LEU A 83 16.27 0.50 9.46
N VAL A 84 17.27 1.13 10.08
CA VAL A 84 17.35 1.25 11.54
C VAL A 84 16.14 2.02 12.09
N PRO A 85 15.72 1.81 13.36
CA PRO A 85 14.47 2.38 13.89
C PRO A 85 14.35 3.89 13.77
N GLU A 86 15.46 4.61 13.86
CA GLU A 86 15.53 6.08 13.81
C GLU A 86 15.22 6.64 12.42
N ALA A 87 15.52 5.87 11.38
CA ALA A 87 15.33 6.23 9.99
C ALA A 87 14.11 5.54 9.33
N ASP A 88 13.40 4.70 10.08
CA ASP A 88 12.35 3.83 9.56
C ASP A 88 11.08 4.58 9.16
N VAL A 89 10.34 4.02 8.22
CA VAL A 89 9.17 4.63 7.60
C VAL A 89 7.90 3.84 7.90
N PHE A 90 6.77 4.55 8.03
CA PHE A 90 5.46 3.91 8.09
C PHE A 90 5.10 3.30 6.74
N THR A 91 4.52 2.10 6.78
CA THR A 91 4.09 1.36 5.61
C THR A 91 2.59 1.09 5.67
N ASN A 92 1.94 1.03 4.51
CA ASN A 92 0.51 0.79 4.41
C ASN A 92 0.27 -0.45 3.55
N HIS A 93 -0.74 -1.22 3.91
CA HIS A 93 -1.02 -2.50 3.30
C HIS A 93 -2.51 -2.70 3.04
N ILE A 94 -2.84 -3.64 2.19
CA ILE A 94 -4.19 -4.18 2.01
C ILE A 94 -4.10 -5.65 1.60
N HIS A 95 -4.90 -6.50 2.21
CA HIS A 95 -5.00 -7.88 1.78
C HIS A 95 -5.68 -7.97 0.41
N ALA A 96 -5.22 -8.90 -0.44
CA ALA A 96 -5.73 -9.04 -1.81
C ALA A 96 -7.24 -9.28 -1.87
N ASP A 97 -7.80 -10.09 -0.96
CA ASP A 97 -9.25 -10.36 -0.90
C ASP A 97 -10.05 -9.10 -0.56
N ASP A 98 -9.57 -8.29 0.40
CA ASP A 98 -10.24 -7.04 0.76
C ASP A 98 -10.14 -6.02 -0.38
N LEU A 99 -9.02 -6.00 -1.11
CA LEU A 99 -8.89 -5.20 -2.32
C LEU A 99 -9.89 -5.66 -3.40
N ALA A 100 -10.03 -6.97 -3.63
CA ALA A 100 -11.00 -7.50 -4.59
C ALA A 100 -12.44 -7.09 -4.23
N ARG A 101 -12.80 -7.13 -2.93
CA ARG A 101 -14.09 -6.65 -2.42
C ARG A 101 -14.25 -5.14 -2.61
N ALA A 102 -13.21 -4.35 -2.40
CA ALA A 102 -13.22 -2.91 -2.67
C ALA A 102 -13.48 -2.62 -4.16
N CYS A 103 -12.83 -3.37 -5.06
CA CYS A 103 -13.07 -3.26 -6.49
C CYS A 103 -14.54 -3.60 -6.85
N TRP A 104 -15.07 -4.70 -6.32
CA TRP A 104 -16.46 -5.08 -6.55
C TRP A 104 -17.46 -4.02 -6.07
N LEU A 105 -17.31 -3.53 -4.83
CA LEU A 105 -18.17 -2.48 -4.28
C LEU A 105 -18.12 -1.19 -5.11
N SER A 106 -16.96 -0.86 -5.68
CA SER A 106 -16.81 0.28 -6.58
C SER A 106 -17.56 0.08 -7.90
N LEU A 107 -17.53 -1.14 -8.47
CA LEU A 107 -18.22 -1.48 -9.70
C LEU A 107 -19.75 -1.43 -9.57
N VAL A 108 -20.29 -1.79 -8.39
CA VAL A 108 -21.73 -1.66 -8.11
C VAL A 108 -22.14 -0.25 -7.68
N GLY A 109 -21.31 0.75 -7.93
CA GLY A 109 -21.63 2.18 -7.81
C GLY A 109 -21.46 2.77 -6.42
N ARG A 110 -20.85 2.06 -5.46
CA ARG A 110 -20.52 2.63 -4.16
C ARG A 110 -19.35 3.62 -4.26
N ALA A 111 -19.41 4.70 -3.47
CA ALA A 111 -18.41 5.77 -3.48
C ALA A 111 -18.15 6.42 -4.87
N SER A 112 -19.17 6.50 -5.72
CA SER A 112 -19.07 7.17 -7.03
C SER A 112 -18.57 8.61 -6.90
N TYR A 113 -17.83 9.06 -7.92
CA TYR A 113 -17.23 10.40 -8.01
C TYR A 113 -16.23 10.71 -6.89
N ALA A 114 -15.56 9.70 -6.35
CA ALA A 114 -14.61 9.86 -5.27
C ALA A 114 -13.28 9.16 -5.51
N ALA A 115 -12.23 9.67 -4.86
CA ALA A 115 -11.03 8.89 -4.56
C ALA A 115 -11.18 8.25 -3.18
N VAL A 116 -10.64 7.05 -3.01
CA VAL A 116 -10.73 6.25 -1.79
C VAL A 116 -9.37 5.61 -1.50
N ASN A 117 -8.81 5.87 -0.33
CA ASN A 117 -7.64 5.13 0.17
C ASN A 117 -8.10 3.72 0.56
N VAL A 118 -7.52 2.69 -0.06
CA VAL A 118 -7.86 1.28 0.21
C VAL A 118 -6.72 0.65 0.99
N THR A 119 -6.78 0.75 2.30
CA THR A 119 -5.74 0.25 3.21
C THR A 119 -6.37 -0.42 4.43
N ASP A 120 -5.68 -1.41 5.02
CA ASP A 120 -6.06 -2.00 6.29
C ASP A 120 -5.82 -1.05 7.48
N ASP A 121 -6.08 -1.50 8.69
CA ASP A 121 -5.93 -0.72 9.93
C ASP A 121 -4.52 -0.85 10.55
N SER A 122 -3.56 -1.42 9.83
CA SER A 122 -2.19 -1.57 10.33
C SER A 122 -1.52 -0.21 10.48
N ASP A 123 -1.02 0.07 11.68
CA ASP A 123 -0.13 1.20 11.97
C ASP A 123 1.26 0.65 12.33
N MET A 124 2.04 0.35 11.31
CA MET A 124 3.35 -0.29 11.46
C MET A 124 4.42 0.41 10.64
N ARG A 125 5.63 0.46 11.20
CA ARG A 125 6.82 0.79 10.42
C ARG A 125 7.27 -0.42 9.60
N MET A 126 8.04 -0.18 8.54
CA MET A 126 8.52 -1.24 7.64
C MET A 126 9.31 -2.31 8.41
N SER A 127 10.15 -1.91 9.35
CA SER A 127 10.93 -2.83 10.17
C SER A 127 10.04 -3.72 11.06
N GLN A 128 9.02 -3.13 11.69
CA GLN A 128 8.07 -3.86 12.53
C GLN A 128 7.27 -4.88 11.72
N TYR A 129 6.84 -4.49 10.51
CA TYR A 129 6.16 -5.38 9.58
C TYR A 129 7.04 -6.57 9.19
N MET A 130 8.31 -6.32 8.87
CA MET A 130 9.24 -7.37 8.48
C MET A 130 9.63 -8.28 9.65
N ASP A 131 9.77 -7.74 10.87
CA ASP A 131 10.03 -8.53 12.07
C ASP A 131 8.84 -9.44 12.43
N PHE A 132 7.63 -8.91 12.32
CA PHE A 132 6.42 -9.70 12.50
C PHE A 132 6.33 -10.83 11.48
N ALA A 133 6.57 -10.52 10.20
CA ALA A 133 6.58 -11.52 9.15
C ALA A 133 7.67 -12.58 9.36
N ALA A 134 8.86 -12.19 9.83
CA ALA A 134 9.93 -13.13 10.16
C ALA A 134 9.49 -14.14 11.24
N ALA A 135 8.80 -13.66 12.27
CA ALA A 135 8.24 -14.54 13.31
C ALA A 135 7.17 -15.50 12.76
N VAL A 136 6.25 -15.00 11.90
CA VAL A 136 5.19 -15.82 11.29
C VAL A 136 5.78 -16.92 10.40
N TYR A 137 6.79 -16.58 9.59
CA TYR A 137 7.43 -17.54 8.66
C TYR A 137 8.57 -18.33 9.29
N GLN A 138 8.88 -18.14 10.56
CA GLN A 138 10.00 -18.76 11.27
C GLN A 138 11.35 -18.54 10.55
N LEU A 139 11.55 -17.32 10.06
CA LEU A 139 12.76 -16.89 9.38
C LEU A 139 13.54 -15.89 10.23
N GLU A 140 14.82 -15.70 9.91
CA GLU A 140 15.65 -14.69 10.55
C GLU A 140 15.11 -13.28 10.27
N LYS A 141 15.22 -12.40 11.26
CA LYS A 141 14.92 -10.97 11.07
C LYS A 141 15.87 -10.36 10.05
N PRO A 142 15.38 -9.41 9.22
CA PRO A 142 16.21 -8.77 8.23
C PRO A 142 17.30 -7.89 8.89
N PRO A 143 18.48 -7.77 8.27
CA PRO A 143 19.53 -6.89 8.77
C PRO A 143 19.07 -5.42 8.80
N ARG A 144 19.55 -4.68 9.77
CA ARG A 144 19.29 -3.25 9.94
C ARG A 144 20.42 -2.45 9.31
N MET A 145 20.08 -1.44 8.53
CA MET A 145 21.05 -0.56 7.87
C MET A 145 20.63 0.91 7.96
N THR A 146 21.61 1.80 7.94
CA THR A 146 21.34 3.23 7.78
C THR A 146 20.89 3.54 6.36
N ARG A 147 20.41 4.77 6.10
CA ARG A 147 20.00 5.18 4.74
C ARG A 147 21.16 5.13 3.75
N GLU A 148 22.36 5.49 4.19
CA GLU A 148 23.57 5.49 3.37
C GLU A 148 23.96 4.04 3.01
N GLN A 149 24.00 3.17 3.99
CA GLN A 149 24.35 1.76 3.79
C GLN A 149 23.36 1.05 2.85
N ILE A 150 22.06 1.28 3.03
CA ILE A 150 21.02 0.57 2.30
C ILE A 150 20.99 0.96 0.81
N GLN A 151 21.46 2.18 0.46
CA GLN A 151 21.54 2.64 -0.94
C GLN A 151 22.46 1.76 -1.80
N ALA A 152 23.50 1.18 -1.21
CA ALA A 152 24.42 0.30 -1.91
C ALA A 152 23.85 -1.13 -2.14
N HIS A 153 22.81 -1.52 -1.40
CA HIS A 153 22.28 -2.88 -1.36
C HIS A 153 20.94 -3.05 -2.08
N LEU A 154 20.23 -1.97 -2.35
CA LEU A 154 18.88 -2.03 -2.89
C LEU A 154 18.76 -1.38 -4.26
N THR A 155 17.86 -1.94 -5.07
CA THR A 155 17.49 -1.30 -6.34
C THR A 155 16.80 0.05 -6.10
N PRO A 156 16.85 0.99 -7.05
CA PRO A 156 16.14 2.27 -6.93
C PRO A 156 14.64 2.11 -6.61
N MET A 157 14.03 1.03 -7.11
CA MET A 157 12.63 0.71 -6.82
C MET A 157 12.43 0.33 -5.33
N ALA A 158 13.31 -0.49 -4.77
CA ALA A 158 13.23 -0.89 -3.37
C ALA A 158 13.51 0.28 -2.43
N LEU A 159 14.48 1.11 -2.76
CA LEU A 159 14.81 2.33 -2.02
C LEU A 159 13.63 3.30 -1.95
N SER A 160 12.86 3.43 -3.01
CA SER A 160 11.73 4.35 -3.04
C SER A 160 10.65 4.03 -2.01
N PHE A 161 10.52 2.78 -1.59
CA PHE A 161 9.61 2.38 -0.50
C PHE A 161 10.08 2.84 0.88
N MET A 162 11.34 3.16 1.02
CA MET A 162 11.97 3.58 2.26
C MET A 162 12.19 5.09 2.34
N GLN A 163 11.79 5.84 1.32
CA GLN A 163 11.94 7.30 1.25
C GLN A 163 10.68 8.06 1.65
N GLU A 164 9.52 7.40 1.63
CA GLU A 164 8.23 8.03 1.87
C GLU A 164 7.56 7.41 3.09
N SER A 165 7.35 8.21 4.11
CA SER A 165 6.68 7.82 5.36
C SER A 165 5.34 8.53 5.47
N ARG A 166 4.25 7.76 5.57
CA ARG A 166 2.88 8.24 5.78
C ARG A 166 1.97 7.14 6.29
N ARG A 167 0.86 7.54 6.88
CA ARG A 167 -0.22 6.65 7.32
C ARG A 167 -1.51 7.03 6.59
N LEU A 168 -2.10 6.10 5.87
CA LEU A 168 -3.31 6.38 5.10
C LEU A 168 -4.55 6.22 5.96
N VAL A 169 -5.41 7.24 5.93
CA VAL A 169 -6.73 7.19 6.57
C VAL A 169 -7.69 6.44 5.66
N ASN A 170 -8.35 5.40 6.17
CA ASN A 170 -9.29 4.56 5.41
C ASN A 170 -10.77 4.80 5.76
N THR A 171 -11.09 5.87 6.48
CA THR A 171 -12.47 6.20 6.88
C THR A 171 -13.43 6.22 5.70
N ARG A 172 -13.01 6.80 4.56
CA ARG A 172 -13.85 6.87 3.36
C ARG A 172 -14.14 5.49 2.76
N MET A 173 -13.17 4.58 2.81
CA MET A 173 -13.35 3.18 2.42
C MET A 173 -14.44 2.51 3.28
N LYS A 174 -14.39 2.71 4.59
CA LYS A 174 -15.36 2.11 5.53
C LYS A 174 -16.74 2.75 5.41
N THR A 175 -16.82 4.07 5.29
CA THR A 175 -18.10 4.79 5.35
C THR A 175 -18.80 4.93 4.01
N ARG A 176 -18.09 5.30 2.94
CA ARG A 176 -18.69 5.54 1.62
C ARG A 176 -18.69 4.30 0.74
N LEU A 177 -17.60 3.54 0.73
CA LEU A 177 -17.56 2.28 0.01
C LEU A 177 -18.28 1.16 0.78
N GLY A 178 -18.38 1.28 2.11
CA GLY A 178 -19.05 0.31 2.98
C GLY A 178 -18.24 -0.98 3.13
N LEU A 179 -16.94 -0.93 2.94
CA LEU A 179 -16.07 -2.09 3.08
C LEU A 179 -15.80 -2.38 4.55
N GLN A 180 -16.20 -3.56 5.00
CA GLN A 180 -15.74 -4.15 6.25
C GLN A 180 -14.54 -5.05 5.93
N LEU A 181 -13.40 -4.78 6.55
CA LEU A 181 -12.19 -5.56 6.34
C LEU A 181 -12.36 -6.97 6.87
N ARG A 182 -12.03 -7.96 6.03
CA ARG A 182 -11.91 -9.37 6.45
C ARG A 182 -10.60 -9.59 7.20
N TYR A 183 -9.57 -8.86 6.80
CA TYR A 183 -8.26 -8.85 7.41
C TYR A 183 -7.95 -7.43 7.91
N PRO A 184 -8.41 -7.08 9.14
CA PRO A 184 -8.28 -5.72 9.66
C PRO A 184 -6.84 -5.24 9.74
N THR A 185 -5.89 -6.13 10.04
CA THR A 185 -4.47 -5.79 10.06
C THR A 185 -3.62 -6.86 9.37
N VAL A 186 -2.37 -6.55 9.06
CA VAL A 186 -1.41 -7.53 8.53
C VAL A 186 -1.20 -8.71 9.49
N ARG A 187 -1.52 -8.55 10.78
CA ARG A 187 -1.41 -9.64 11.76
C ARG A 187 -2.38 -10.75 11.42
N GLU A 188 -3.64 -10.43 11.21
CA GLU A 188 -4.66 -11.39 10.79
C GLU A 188 -4.37 -11.92 9.39
N GLY A 189 -4.01 -11.03 8.47
CA GLY A 189 -3.83 -11.39 7.07
C GLY A 189 -2.63 -12.28 6.78
N LEU A 190 -1.56 -12.25 7.62
CA LEU A 190 -0.42 -13.15 7.46
C LEU A 190 -0.54 -14.45 8.24
N THR A 191 -1.36 -14.49 9.30
CA THR A 191 -1.53 -15.68 10.14
C THR A 191 -2.68 -16.59 9.73
N GLN A 192 -3.69 -16.05 9.01
CA GLN A 192 -4.80 -16.87 8.53
C GLN A 192 -4.38 -17.64 7.27
N ILE A 193 -4.51 -18.97 7.33
CA ILE A 193 -4.40 -19.84 6.15
C ILE A 193 -5.58 -19.48 5.24
N PRO A 194 -5.38 -19.25 3.93
CA PRO A 194 -6.48 -19.01 3.00
C PRO A 194 -7.48 -20.15 3.09
N GLN A 195 -8.71 -19.86 3.50
CA GLN A 195 -9.81 -20.81 3.37
C GLN A 195 -10.12 -20.92 1.88
N PRO A 196 -10.22 -22.14 1.31
CA PRO A 196 -10.65 -22.31 -0.06
C PRO A 196 -12.01 -21.62 -0.24
N PHE A 197 -12.14 -20.88 -1.33
CA PHE A 197 -13.40 -20.23 -1.69
C PHE A 197 -14.47 -21.31 -1.92
N HIS A 198 -15.35 -21.49 -0.96
CA HIS A 198 -16.58 -22.26 -1.18
C HIS A 198 -17.64 -21.28 -1.71
N PRO A 199 -18.02 -21.38 -2.99
CA PRO A 199 -19.21 -20.69 -3.45
C PRO A 199 -20.42 -21.26 -2.70
N SER A 200 -20.92 -20.49 -1.73
CA SER A 200 -22.20 -20.80 -1.11
C SER A 200 -23.28 -20.63 -2.18
N HIS A 201 -23.85 -21.73 -2.62
CA HIS A 201 -25.07 -21.77 -3.39
C HIS A 201 -26.17 -21.01 -2.63
N ARG A 202 -26.60 -19.88 -3.16
CA ARG A 202 -27.95 -19.31 -3.02
C ARG A 202 -28.36 -18.72 -4.34
#